data_5f1e4dd273111218d1d2a3f54d310b68
#
_entry.id   5f1e4dd273111218d1d2a3f54d310b68
#
_cell.length_a   1.000
_cell.length_b   1.000
_cell.length_c   1.000
_cell.angle_alpha   90.00
_cell.angle_beta   90.00
_cell.angle_gamma   90.00
#
_symmetry.space_group_name_H-M   'P 1'
#
loop_
_entity.id
_entity.type
_entity.pdbx_description
1 polymer ?
#
loop_
_entity_poly.entity_id
_entity_poly.type
_entity_poly.pdbx_seq_one_letter_code
_entity_poly.pdbx_strand_id
1 'polypeptide(L)'
;MILDSLYQGTDVLEATNLLKNYIKREGFTHSHELTIPHQGACFLYENRIGYCRDKTDFLCYALRAAGIPVASDYYYISNMHVGNHNWNALIDTTKRVIAFDFEIDDVITRERKPGRKRGKVYRMTYSIQPERIEGQYVDNILYTKFRQPYQKDVTMYYKSVDKVSLRLNDAEEYKYAYLSIFDGRNYEAVDVTTIKNGKVTFNYVEPGIIYQITYYEKGRFIPASYPFRLDNTSIHFFHPDKQKNVRVKLNRKFPDWRVKGHMQTAIGARIEGANKRDFSDATLLHQVVDTPKINYNVIFLPENSRFRYIRYKVNDEHILELAELGTYKDTLVQNKWQPVKIETDTILLREELEKLKAVNDDDWVSFYKNIRKGSEVVLDYGKSVTISSLVYIPRNDDNYVRMGDTYELLYHDGQRGWRTLGWQKAVSSSLMYENVPDNALLWLRNHTRGKEERAFYYEHGKQIFP
;
A
#
# COMPACT_ATOMS: atom_id res chain seq x y z
N MET A 1 33.32 22.66 -9.74
CA MET A 1 32.13 21.79 -9.76
C MET A 1 31.10 22.30 -8.73
N ILE A 2 29.78 22.06 -8.93
CA ILE A 2 28.75 22.54 -7.98
C ILE A 2 29.03 22.08 -6.54
N LEU A 3 29.47 20.83 -6.35
CA LEU A 3 29.77 20.32 -5.01
C LEU A 3 30.92 21.08 -4.34
N ASP A 4 31.96 21.45 -5.05
CA ASP A 4 33.10 22.20 -4.48
C ASP A 4 32.69 23.57 -3.92
N SER A 5 31.63 24.16 -4.48
CA SER A 5 31.06 25.40 -3.94
C SER A 5 30.06 25.15 -2.80
N LEU A 6 29.52 23.94 -2.68
CA LEU A 6 28.54 23.59 -1.65
C LEU A 6 29.19 23.02 -0.39
N TYR A 7 30.34 22.33 -0.54
CA TYR A 7 30.95 21.57 0.55
C TYR A 7 32.47 21.45 0.42
N GLN A 8 33.20 21.81 1.50
CA GLN A 8 34.65 21.75 1.59
C GLN A 8 35.13 20.75 2.66
N GLY A 9 34.22 19.99 3.28
CA GLY A 9 34.53 19.02 4.34
C GLY A 9 34.88 17.63 3.83
N THR A 10 34.98 16.67 4.77
CA THR A 10 35.31 15.26 4.51
C THR A 10 34.19 14.31 4.91
N ASP A 11 33.05 14.80 5.42
CA ASP A 11 31.91 13.98 5.81
C ASP A 11 31.04 13.65 4.58
N VAL A 12 31.09 12.38 4.17
CA VAL A 12 30.35 11.89 2.99
C VAL A 12 28.82 11.97 3.18
N LEU A 13 28.34 11.87 4.43
CA LEU A 13 26.92 11.97 4.74
C LEU A 13 26.43 13.42 4.55
N GLU A 14 27.17 14.38 5.08
CA GLU A 14 26.87 15.80 4.91
C GLU A 14 26.93 16.22 3.45
N ALA A 15 27.99 15.82 2.72
CA ALA A 15 28.13 16.05 1.29
C ALA A 15 26.95 15.48 0.49
N THR A 16 26.49 14.27 0.84
CA THR A 16 25.34 13.63 0.22
C THR A 16 24.06 14.43 0.45
N ASN A 17 23.82 14.90 1.68
CA ASN A 17 22.65 15.69 2.03
C ASN A 17 22.63 17.03 1.30
N LEU A 18 23.74 17.74 1.28
CA LEU A 18 23.85 19.04 0.61
C LEU A 18 23.58 18.92 -0.89
N LEU A 19 24.21 17.97 -1.58
CA LEU A 19 24.02 17.78 -3.01
C LEU A 19 22.61 17.27 -3.34
N LYS A 20 22.07 16.32 -2.57
CA LYS A 20 20.69 15.85 -2.71
C LYS A 20 19.69 17.00 -2.57
N ASN A 21 19.84 17.82 -1.54
CA ASN A 21 18.94 18.94 -1.27
C ASN A 21 19.07 20.05 -2.32
N TYR A 22 20.26 20.26 -2.86
CA TYR A 22 20.46 21.16 -4.01
C TYR A 22 19.67 20.67 -5.23
N ILE A 23 19.82 19.37 -5.60
CA ILE A 23 19.11 18.78 -6.75
C ILE A 23 17.59 18.78 -6.53
N LYS A 24 17.14 18.50 -5.30
CA LYS A 24 15.72 18.50 -4.94
C LYS A 24 15.07 19.88 -5.12
N ARG A 25 15.77 20.97 -4.79
CA ARG A 25 15.27 22.34 -4.98
C ARG A 25 15.04 22.70 -6.43
N GLU A 26 15.83 22.15 -7.33
CA GLU A 26 15.66 22.32 -8.77
C GLU A 26 14.42 21.58 -9.32
N GLY A 27 13.81 20.71 -8.53
CA GLY A 27 12.61 19.93 -8.85
C GLY A 27 12.86 18.68 -9.67
N PHE A 28 11.93 17.73 -9.58
CA PHE A 28 11.84 16.55 -10.44
C PHE A 28 10.37 16.12 -10.52
N THR A 29 9.83 16.05 -11.72
CA THR A 29 8.43 15.67 -11.93
C THR A 29 8.31 14.16 -11.88
N HIS A 30 7.49 13.64 -10.95
CA HIS A 30 7.14 12.22 -10.93
C HIS A 30 6.03 11.94 -11.92
N SER A 31 6.27 11.04 -12.87
CA SER A 31 5.26 10.64 -13.86
C SER A 31 5.16 9.13 -13.94
N HIS A 32 3.94 8.61 -13.87
CA HIS A 32 3.63 7.19 -14.11
C HIS A 32 3.21 6.92 -15.56
N GLU A 33 3.14 7.95 -16.40
CA GLU A 33 2.62 7.86 -17.76
C GLU A 33 3.74 7.75 -18.82
N LEU A 34 4.99 7.92 -18.41
CA LEU A 34 6.12 7.77 -19.34
C LEU A 34 6.30 6.30 -19.73
N THR A 35 6.15 6.02 -21.01
CA THR A 35 6.33 4.68 -21.60
C THR A 35 7.69 4.50 -22.26
N ILE A 36 8.60 5.44 -22.04
CA ILE A 36 9.97 5.41 -22.60
C ILE A 36 10.91 4.58 -21.71
N PRO A 37 11.98 4.00 -22.26
CA PRO A 37 13.03 3.33 -21.48
C PRO A 37 13.66 4.26 -20.43
N HIS A 38 14.31 3.68 -19.42
CA HIS A 38 15.07 4.47 -18.45
C HIS A 38 16.15 5.30 -19.13
N GLN A 39 16.23 6.54 -18.71
CA GLN A 39 17.00 7.56 -19.38
C GLN A 39 18.39 7.73 -18.75
N GLY A 40 19.35 8.12 -19.59
CA GLY A 40 20.71 8.46 -19.15
C GLY A 40 20.80 9.82 -18.45
N ALA A 41 22.01 10.10 -17.91
CA ALA A 41 22.27 11.28 -17.07
C ALA A 41 21.92 12.61 -17.75
N CYS A 42 22.23 12.79 -19.04
CA CYS A 42 21.96 14.03 -19.78
C CYS A 42 20.46 14.31 -19.87
N PHE A 43 19.68 13.32 -20.30
CA PHE A 43 18.22 13.48 -20.38
C PHE A 43 17.59 13.82 -19.02
N LEU A 44 18.00 13.11 -17.96
CA LEU A 44 17.48 13.34 -16.61
C LEU A 44 17.88 14.71 -16.06
N TYR A 45 19.05 15.18 -16.40
CA TYR A 45 19.51 16.51 -16.03
C TYR A 45 18.70 17.62 -16.73
N GLU A 46 18.41 17.46 -18.00
CA GLU A 46 17.71 18.45 -18.81
C GLU A 46 16.20 18.47 -18.54
N ASN A 47 15.57 17.30 -18.40
CA ASN A 47 14.12 17.17 -18.39
C ASN A 47 13.53 16.96 -16.98
N ARG A 48 14.28 16.35 -16.05
CA ARG A 48 13.89 16.15 -14.65
C ARG A 48 12.50 15.54 -14.48
N ILE A 49 12.21 14.50 -15.26
CA ILE A 49 10.94 13.79 -15.26
C ILE A 49 11.17 12.29 -15.32
N GLY A 50 10.36 11.50 -14.59
CA GLY A 50 10.40 10.05 -14.62
C GLY A 50 9.78 9.38 -13.41
N TYR A 51 10.01 8.07 -13.30
CA TYR A 51 9.59 7.20 -12.20
C TYR A 51 10.55 7.27 -11.00
N CYS A 52 10.26 6.46 -9.99
CA CYS A 52 11.16 6.28 -8.84
C CYS A 52 12.56 5.82 -9.26
N ARG A 53 12.68 4.96 -10.27
CA ARG A 53 13.98 4.53 -10.80
C ARG A 53 14.75 5.69 -11.41
N ASP A 54 14.12 6.50 -12.25
CA ASP A 54 14.77 7.62 -12.91
C ASP A 54 15.27 8.66 -11.89
N LYS A 55 14.48 8.95 -10.84
CA LYS A 55 14.92 9.77 -9.71
C LYS A 55 16.16 9.19 -9.02
N THR A 56 16.13 7.87 -8.75
CA THR A 56 17.23 7.15 -8.12
C THR A 56 18.48 7.17 -8.98
N ASP A 57 18.35 6.92 -10.29
CA ASP A 57 19.45 6.92 -11.24
C ASP A 57 20.02 8.34 -11.39
N PHE A 58 19.19 9.37 -11.49
CA PHE A 58 19.62 10.75 -11.57
C PHE A 58 20.48 11.16 -10.37
N LEU A 59 20.00 10.87 -9.17
CA LEU A 59 20.76 11.16 -7.94
C LEU A 59 22.04 10.30 -7.85
N CYS A 60 22.00 9.05 -8.32
CA CYS A 60 23.16 8.17 -8.39
C CYS A 60 24.25 8.76 -9.34
N TYR A 61 23.86 9.26 -10.50
CA TYR A 61 24.79 9.90 -11.43
C TYR A 61 25.42 11.15 -10.83
N ALA A 62 24.62 12.02 -10.22
CA ALA A 62 25.10 13.27 -9.64
C ALA A 62 26.06 13.04 -8.46
N LEU A 63 25.70 12.15 -7.53
CA LEU A 63 26.53 11.83 -6.37
C LEU A 63 27.83 11.15 -6.79
N ARG A 64 27.80 10.22 -7.73
CA ARG A 64 29.02 9.57 -8.24
C ARG A 64 29.93 10.52 -9.01
N ALA A 65 29.38 11.45 -9.78
CA ALA A 65 30.15 12.49 -10.43
C ALA A 65 30.90 13.39 -9.42
N ALA A 66 30.37 13.50 -8.20
CA ALA A 66 31.00 14.20 -7.08
C ALA A 66 31.92 13.28 -6.23
N GLY A 67 32.19 12.06 -6.65
CA GLY A 67 33.03 11.10 -5.93
C GLY A 67 32.36 10.42 -4.74
N ILE A 68 31.06 10.58 -4.54
CA ILE A 68 30.33 9.98 -3.42
C ILE A 68 29.89 8.55 -3.79
N PRO A 69 30.25 7.53 -2.98
CA PRO A 69 29.94 6.13 -3.27
C PRO A 69 28.48 5.80 -2.97
N VAL A 70 27.66 5.84 -3.99
CA VAL A 70 26.21 5.54 -3.92
C VAL A 70 25.81 4.48 -4.93
N ALA A 71 24.79 3.69 -4.60
CA ALA A 71 24.22 2.67 -5.44
C ALA A 71 22.71 2.87 -5.61
N SER A 72 22.13 2.21 -6.62
CA SER A 72 20.69 2.07 -6.84
C SER A 72 20.26 0.68 -6.38
N ASP A 73 19.48 0.61 -5.30
CA ASP A 73 18.91 -0.61 -4.75
C ASP A 73 17.41 -0.67 -5.05
N TYR A 74 16.87 -1.89 -5.21
CA TYR A 74 15.47 -2.08 -5.57
C TYR A 74 14.93 -3.43 -5.09
N TYR A 75 13.60 -3.54 -5.02
CA TYR A 75 12.89 -4.81 -4.90
C TYR A 75 11.95 -5.02 -6.08
N TYR A 76 11.64 -6.27 -6.39
CA TYR A 76 10.72 -6.62 -7.48
C TYR A 76 9.26 -6.42 -7.10
N ILE A 77 8.91 -6.78 -5.87
CA ILE A 77 7.56 -6.66 -5.31
C ILE A 77 7.60 -6.51 -3.80
N SER A 78 6.60 -5.85 -3.26
CA SER A 78 6.31 -5.79 -1.83
C SER A 78 4.93 -6.38 -1.56
N ASN A 79 4.76 -7.08 -0.45
CA ASN A 79 3.43 -7.50 -0.01
C ASN A 79 2.54 -6.33 0.43
N MET A 80 3.12 -5.14 0.65
CA MET A 80 2.41 -3.93 1.07
C MET A 80 2.05 -2.98 -0.08
N HIS A 81 2.73 -3.09 -1.23
CA HIS A 81 2.56 -2.21 -2.38
C HIS A 81 2.45 -2.99 -3.67
N VAL A 82 1.69 -2.47 -4.61
CA VAL A 82 1.70 -2.96 -5.99
C VAL A 82 2.96 -2.41 -6.68
N GLY A 83 3.73 -3.32 -7.30
CA GLY A 83 4.89 -2.97 -8.12
C GLY A 83 6.23 -2.94 -7.37
N ASN A 84 7.25 -2.60 -8.12
CA ASN A 84 8.63 -2.45 -7.66
C ASN A 84 8.89 -1.05 -7.09
N HIS A 85 10.03 -0.87 -6.45
CA HIS A 85 10.52 0.43 -6.02
C HIS A 85 12.05 0.46 -6.04
N ASN A 86 12.60 1.63 -6.37
CA ASN A 86 14.03 1.91 -6.37
C ASN A 86 14.34 3.04 -5.39
N TRP A 87 15.51 2.96 -4.75
CA TRP A 87 16.05 3.99 -3.85
C TRP A 87 17.58 4.02 -3.91
N ASN A 88 18.17 5.05 -3.34
CA ASN A 88 19.62 5.16 -3.25
C ASN A 88 20.17 4.50 -1.97
N ALA A 89 21.38 3.99 -2.07
CA ALA A 89 22.12 3.41 -0.96
C ALA A 89 23.52 4.03 -0.92
N LEU A 90 23.77 4.91 0.05
CA LEU A 90 25.09 5.46 0.33
C LEU A 90 25.95 4.36 1.00
N ILE A 91 27.18 4.22 0.55
CA ILE A 91 28.16 3.33 1.14
C ILE A 91 29.18 4.23 1.86
N ASP A 92 29.12 4.29 3.18
CA ASP A 92 30.01 5.16 3.95
C ASP A 92 31.45 4.63 4.02
N THR A 93 32.35 5.40 4.60
CA THR A 93 33.78 5.06 4.76
C THR A 93 34.00 3.82 5.61
N THR A 94 33.01 3.42 6.44
CA THR A 94 33.04 2.19 7.24
C THR A 94 32.38 1.00 6.52
N LYS A 95 32.01 1.16 5.23
CA LYS A 95 31.31 0.18 4.40
C LYS A 95 29.86 -0.11 4.86
N ARG A 96 29.28 0.72 5.74
CA ARG A 96 27.84 0.62 6.03
C ARG A 96 27.02 1.09 4.84
N VAL A 97 25.87 0.47 4.67
CA VAL A 97 24.88 0.84 3.64
C VAL A 97 23.77 1.66 4.30
N ILE A 98 23.62 2.90 3.85
CA ILE A 98 22.60 3.84 4.34
C ILE A 98 21.60 4.06 3.23
N ALA A 99 20.41 3.46 3.37
CA ALA A 99 19.34 3.60 2.39
C ALA A 99 18.61 4.94 2.54
N PHE A 100 18.37 5.63 1.43
CA PHE A 100 17.61 6.88 1.41
C PHE A 100 16.86 7.07 0.09
N ASP A 101 15.77 7.80 0.14
CA ASP A 101 14.97 8.18 -1.02
C ASP A 101 15.22 9.64 -1.39
N PHE A 102 14.99 9.98 -2.67
CA PHE A 102 15.06 11.35 -3.17
C PHE A 102 14.15 12.30 -2.40
N GLU A 103 12.94 11.86 -2.04
CA GLU A 103 11.91 12.68 -1.38
C GLU A 103 12.20 12.96 0.10
N ILE A 104 13.13 12.26 0.71
CA ILE A 104 13.43 12.40 2.13
C ILE A 104 14.34 13.60 2.37
N ASP A 105 14.04 14.36 3.42
CA ASP A 105 14.76 15.61 3.69
C ASP A 105 16.23 15.38 4.03
N ASP A 106 16.54 14.38 4.90
CA ASP A 106 17.92 14.06 5.26
C ASP A 106 18.26 12.59 5.09
N VAL A 107 19.49 12.32 4.67
CA VAL A 107 20.13 11.01 4.76
C VAL A 107 20.61 10.82 6.19
N ILE A 108 20.10 9.82 6.88
CA ILE A 108 20.40 9.57 8.29
C ILE A 108 20.96 8.17 8.50
N THR A 109 21.90 8.04 9.43
CA THR A 109 22.52 6.77 9.77
C THR A 109 21.62 5.84 10.60
N ARG A 110 20.49 6.34 11.11
CA ARG A 110 19.57 5.53 11.91
C ARG A 110 18.77 4.58 11.03
N GLU A 111 18.56 3.38 11.54
CA GLU A 111 17.64 2.43 10.95
C GLU A 111 16.24 3.08 10.89
N ARG A 112 15.74 3.27 9.68
CA ARG A 112 14.38 3.80 9.50
C ARG A 112 13.38 2.77 10.00
N LYS A 113 12.30 3.24 10.60
CA LYS A 113 11.13 2.40 10.82
C LYS A 113 10.81 1.73 9.48
N PRO A 114 10.72 0.41 9.42
CA PRO A 114 10.49 -0.31 8.19
C PRO A 114 9.13 0.10 7.60
N GLY A 115 9.14 1.06 6.67
CA GLY A 115 7.93 1.54 6.02
C GLY A 115 7.41 0.57 4.98
N ARG A 116 8.31 -0.20 4.35
CA ARG A 116 7.96 -1.16 3.29
C ARG A 116 8.73 -2.45 3.50
N LYS A 117 8.01 -3.57 3.49
CA LYS A 117 8.62 -4.91 3.45
C LYS A 117 9.00 -5.22 2.01
N ARG A 118 10.24 -5.66 1.79
CA ARG A 118 10.87 -5.76 0.47
C ARG A 118 10.99 -7.18 -0.04
N GLY A 119 10.98 -8.17 0.87
CA GLY A 119 11.23 -9.58 0.57
C GLY A 119 12.69 -9.87 0.26
N LYS A 120 13.16 -9.36 -0.84
CA LYS A 120 14.56 -9.40 -1.30
C LYS A 120 14.94 -8.05 -1.89
N VAL A 121 16.20 -7.67 -1.70
CA VAL A 121 16.77 -6.41 -2.20
C VAL A 121 17.91 -6.71 -3.16
N TYR A 122 17.84 -6.11 -4.32
CA TYR A 122 18.87 -6.20 -5.35
C TYR A 122 19.49 -4.82 -5.60
N ARG A 123 20.78 -4.83 -5.93
CA ARG A 123 21.55 -3.65 -6.34
C ARG A 123 21.84 -3.72 -7.83
N MET A 124 21.60 -2.64 -8.53
CA MET A 124 22.08 -2.48 -9.91
C MET A 124 23.60 -2.27 -9.89
N THR A 125 24.31 -3.01 -10.74
CA THR A 125 25.77 -2.94 -10.86
C THR A 125 26.17 -2.56 -12.28
N TYR A 126 27.37 -2.00 -12.43
CA TYR A 126 27.94 -1.63 -13.72
C TYR A 126 28.99 -2.65 -14.22
N SER A 127 29.17 -3.73 -13.47
CA SER A 127 30.02 -4.86 -13.83
C SER A 127 29.23 -6.17 -13.71
N ILE A 128 29.60 -7.15 -14.50
CA ILE A 128 29.06 -8.51 -14.42
C ILE A 128 29.36 -9.06 -13.02
N GLN A 129 28.36 -9.59 -12.35
CA GLN A 129 28.47 -10.22 -11.06
C GLN A 129 28.79 -11.72 -11.22
N PRO A 130 29.45 -12.35 -10.24
CA PRO A 130 29.60 -13.79 -10.21
C PRO A 130 28.24 -14.50 -10.20
N GLU A 131 28.15 -15.62 -10.90
CA GLU A 131 26.94 -16.46 -10.87
C GLU A 131 26.69 -17.01 -9.46
N ARG A 132 25.45 -16.91 -9.01
CA ARG A 132 24.98 -17.54 -7.78
C ARG A 132 24.57 -19.00 -7.98
N ILE A 133 24.23 -19.32 -9.21
CA ILE A 133 23.79 -20.64 -9.67
C ILE A 133 24.61 -20.93 -10.91
N GLU A 134 25.19 -22.14 -11.00
CA GLU A 134 25.98 -22.57 -12.15
C GLU A 134 25.17 -22.46 -13.46
N GLY A 135 25.73 -21.77 -14.44
CA GLY A 135 25.10 -21.50 -15.73
C GLY A 135 23.96 -20.46 -15.66
N GLN A 136 23.89 -19.66 -14.64
CA GLN A 136 22.79 -18.72 -14.36
C GLN A 136 22.44 -17.81 -15.54
N TYR A 137 23.43 -17.33 -16.28
CA TYR A 137 23.22 -16.35 -17.34
C TYR A 137 22.84 -16.95 -18.70
N VAL A 138 23.08 -18.23 -18.89
CA VAL A 138 22.86 -18.93 -20.15
C VAL A 138 21.74 -19.97 -20.10
N ASP A 139 21.34 -20.43 -18.91
CA ASP A 139 20.29 -21.43 -18.75
C ASP A 139 18.91 -20.85 -19.09
N ASN A 140 18.33 -21.29 -20.20
CA ASN A 140 17.04 -20.81 -20.69
C ASN A 140 15.83 -21.37 -19.93
N ILE A 141 16.01 -22.39 -19.09
CA ILE A 141 14.97 -22.89 -18.18
C ILE A 141 14.78 -21.93 -16.98
N LEU A 142 15.86 -21.23 -16.59
CA LEU A 142 15.80 -20.25 -15.52
C LEU A 142 14.96 -19.04 -15.95
N TYR A 143 14.05 -18.59 -15.07
CA TYR A 143 13.23 -17.41 -15.33
C TYR A 143 14.10 -16.19 -15.64
N THR A 144 13.79 -15.49 -16.72
CA THR A 144 14.61 -14.43 -17.35
C THR A 144 15.06 -13.34 -16.37
N LYS A 145 14.22 -12.97 -15.40
CA LYS A 145 14.52 -11.99 -14.37
C LYS A 145 15.82 -12.29 -13.60
N PHE A 146 16.11 -13.56 -13.34
CA PHE A 146 17.28 -13.99 -12.59
C PHE A 146 18.52 -14.29 -13.46
N ARG A 147 18.42 -14.13 -14.77
CA ARG A 147 19.55 -14.25 -15.70
C ARG A 147 20.31 -12.93 -15.91
N GLN A 148 19.95 -11.87 -15.18
CA GLN A 148 20.55 -10.54 -15.31
C GLN A 148 21.95 -10.50 -14.66
N PRO A 149 23.05 -10.30 -15.44
CA PRO A 149 24.40 -10.30 -14.88
C PRO A 149 24.77 -9.02 -14.12
N TYR A 150 23.97 -7.95 -14.28
CA TYR A 150 24.23 -6.63 -13.68
C TYR A 150 23.40 -6.39 -12.40
N GLN A 151 23.07 -7.45 -11.70
CA GLN A 151 22.38 -7.34 -10.43
C GLN A 151 23.08 -8.15 -9.32
N LYS A 152 23.12 -7.60 -8.13
CA LYS A 152 23.66 -8.25 -6.94
C LYS A 152 22.61 -8.31 -5.84
N ASP A 153 22.43 -9.47 -5.22
CA ASP A 153 21.65 -9.59 -3.99
C ASP A 153 22.38 -8.86 -2.85
N VAL A 154 21.71 -7.88 -2.28
CA VAL A 154 22.24 -7.06 -1.16
C VAL A 154 21.30 -7.09 0.05
N THR A 155 20.39 -8.04 0.11
CA THR A 155 19.41 -8.17 1.18
C THR A 155 20.07 -8.27 2.57
N MET A 156 21.28 -8.80 2.66
CA MET A 156 22.07 -8.89 3.88
C MET A 156 22.32 -7.53 4.55
N TYR A 157 22.30 -6.42 3.81
CA TYR A 157 22.46 -5.08 4.37
C TYR A 157 21.16 -4.47 4.89
N TYR A 158 20.07 -5.21 4.77
CA TYR A 158 18.73 -4.87 5.23
C TYR A 158 18.27 -5.88 6.27
N LYS A 159 17.11 -5.63 6.91
CA LYS A 159 16.56 -6.60 7.87
C LYS A 159 16.27 -7.93 7.17
N SER A 160 17.00 -8.97 7.53
CA SER A 160 16.86 -10.30 6.94
C SER A 160 17.19 -11.41 7.92
N VAL A 161 16.68 -12.62 7.65
CA VAL A 161 17.11 -13.88 8.25
C VAL A 161 18.19 -14.48 7.36
N ASP A 162 19.26 -14.97 7.92
CA ASP A 162 20.43 -15.44 7.14
C ASP A 162 20.08 -16.56 6.17
N LYS A 163 19.20 -17.49 6.59
CA LYS A 163 18.92 -18.69 5.81
C LYS A 163 17.52 -19.24 6.06
N VAL A 164 16.80 -19.52 4.95
CA VAL A 164 15.53 -20.24 4.94
C VAL A 164 15.72 -21.54 4.15
N SER A 165 15.52 -22.69 4.80
CA SER A 165 15.67 -23.99 4.15
C SER A 165 14.40 -24.81 4.30
N LEU A 166 13.90 -25.35 3.21
CA LEU A 166 12.67 -26.15 3.15
C LEU A 166 12.92 -27.44 2.37
N ARG A 167 12.16 -28.49 2.71
CA ARG A 167 12.11 -29.71 1.92
C ARG A 167 10.83 -29.69 1.09
N LEU A 168 10.95 -30.02 -0.18
CA LEU A 168 9.82 -30.10 -1.12
C LEU A 168 9.51 -31.56 -1.42
N ASN A 169 8.24 -31.85 -1.53
CA ASN A 169 7.77 -33.13 -2.07
C ASN A 169 7.73 -33.01 -3.61
N ASP A 170 7.89 -34.12 -4.31
CA ASP A 170 7.77 -34.20 -5.77
C ASP A 170 8.64 -33.18 -6.54
N ALA A 171 9.86 -32.93 -6.04
CA ALA A 171 10.77 -31.91 -6.59
C ALA A 171 11.70 -32.46 -7.69
N GLU A 172 11.63 -33.74 -8.03
CA GLU A 172 12.60 -34.42 -8.93
C GLU A 172 12.51 -33.94 -10.37
N GLU A 173 11.36 -33.42 -10.78
CA GLU A 173 11.12 -32.94 -12.16
C GLU A 173 11.68 -31.51 -12.40
N TYR A 174 12.03 -30.79 -11.33
CA TYR A 174 12.41 -29.39 -11.43
C TYR A 174 13.86 -29.13 -11.02
N LYS A 175 14.59 -28.39 -11.84
CA LYS A 175 15.95 -27.93 -11.52
C LYS A 175 15.97 -26.76 -10.55
N TYR A 176 14.99 -25.87 -10.67
CA TYR A 176 14.90 -24.60 -9.92
C TYR A 176 13.62 -24.49 -9.13
N ALA A 177 13.75 -23.88 -7.96
CA ALA A 177 12.62 -23.42 -7.15
C ALA A 177 12.75 -21.93 -6.88
N TYR A 178 11.62 -21.26 -6.79
CA TYR A 178 11.54 -19.82 -6.62
C TYR A 178 10.88 -19.48 -5.30
N LEU A 179 11.43 -18.50 -4.58
CA LEU A 179 10.76 -17.87 -3.46
C LEU A 179 9.85 -16.79 -4.03
N SER A 180 8.56 -16.90 -3.80
CA SER A 180 7.55 -16.03 -4.40
C SER A 180 6.66 -15.36 -3.38
N ILE A 181 6.12 -14.19 -3.73
CA ILE A 181 5.10 -13.44 -3.00
C ILE A 181 3.84 -13.41 -3.88
N PHE A 182 2.67 -13.64 -3.28
CA PHE A 182 1.40 -13.49 -3.99
C PHE A 182 0.96 -12.03 -3.96
N ASP A 183 0.77 -11.42 -5.14
CA ASP A 183 0.44 -10.00 -5.30
C ASP A 183 -1.06 -9.68 -5.26
N GLY A 184 -1.90 -10.71 -5.08
CA GLY A 184 -3.36 -10.63 -5.18
C GLY A 184 -3.90 -11.06 -6.55
N ARG A 185 -3.02 -11.42 -7.50
CA ARG A 185 -3.37 -12.00 -8.81
C ARG A 185 -2.47 -13.16 -9.17
N ASN A 186 -1.16 -12.93 -9.08
CA ASN A 186 -0.12 -13.87 -9.51
C ASN A 186 0.92 -14.08 -8.42
N TYR A 187 1.72 -15.11 -8.59
CA TYR A 187 2.95 -15.28 -7.83
C TYR A 187 4.07 -14.52 -8.53
N GLU A 188 4.76 -13.68 -7.80
CA GLU A 188 5.92 -12.93 -8.26
C GLU A 188 7.17 -13.46 -7.57
N ALA A 189 8.09 -14.05 -8.33
CA ALA A 189 9.33 -14.57 -7.79
C ALA A 189 10.26 -13.44 -7.33
N VAL A 190 10.75 -13.56 -6.10
CA VAL A 190 11.69 -12.62 -5.49
C VAL A 190 13.08 -13.18 -5.34
N ASP A 191 13.23 -14.52 -5.34
CA ASP A 191 14.53 -15.19 -5.36
C ASP A 191 14.45 -16.55 -6.05
N VAL A 192 15.60 -17.16 -6.37
CA VAL A 192 15.71 -18.46 -7.01
C VAL A 192 16.86 -19.26 -6.41
N THR A 193 16.69 -20.58 -6.35
CA THR A 193 17.73 -21.53 -5.95
C THR A 193 17.62 -22.83 -6.75
N THR A 194 18.71 -23.59 -6.81
CA THR A 194 18.68 -24.98 -7.29
C THR A 194 18.09 -25.90 -6.26
N ILE A 195 17.36 -26.92 -6.73
CA ILE A 195 16.86 -27.99 -5.88
C ILE A 195 17.97 -29.04 -5.71
N LYS A 196 18.33 -29.38 -4.47
CA LYS A 196 19.34 -30.40 -4.17
C LYS A 196 18.75 -31.43 -3.21
N ASN A 197 18.59 -32.68 -3.67
CA ASN A 197 18.01 -33.79 -2.89
C ASN A 197 16.65 -33.41 -2.26
N GLY A 198 15.76 -32.79 -3.03
CA GLY A 198 14.46 -32.31 -2.57
C GLY A 198 14.51 -31.12 -1.58
N LYS A 199 15.69 -30.52 -1.38
CA LYS A 199 15.88 -29.40 -0.47
C LYS A 199 16.15 -28.11 -1.25
N VAL A 200 15.54 -27.02 -0.80
CA VAL A 200 15.78 -25.65 -1.28
C VAL A 200 16.31 -24.79 -0.15
N THR A 201 17.18 -23.82 -0.50
CA THR A 201 17.75 -22.91 0.49
C THR A 201 17.86 -21.52 -0.13
N PHE A 202 17.28 -20.53 0.56
CA PHE A 202 17.36 -19.11 0.22
C PHE A 202 18.12 -18.38 1.33
N ASN A 203 19.06 -17.51 0.94
CA ASN A 203 19.84 -16.73 1.88
C ASN A 203 19.29 -15.32 2.00
N TYR A 204 19.40 -14.72 3.19
CA TYR A 204 19.00 -13.33 3.46
C TYR A 204 17.58 -13.01 3.02
N VAL A 205 16.58 -13.54 3.71
CA VAL A 205 15.17 -13.35 3.42
C VAL A 205 14.53 -12.42 4.46
N GLU A 206 13.76 -11.43 4.05
CA GLU A 206 13.13 -10.48 4.98
C GLU A 206 11.99 -11.15 5.76
N PRO A 207 11.96 -11.05 7.10
CA PRO A 207 10.90 -11.64 7.92
C PRO A 207 9.62 -10.78 7.92
N GLY A 208 8.51 -11.38 8.35
CA GLY A 208 7.19 -10.75 8.46
C GLY A 208 6.42 -10.68 7.14
N ILE A 209 6.81 -11.47 6.16
CA ILE A 209 6.17 -11.59 4.84
C ILE A 209 5.65 -13.01 4.67
N ILE A 210 4.55 -13.17 3.93
CA ILE A 210 4.07 -14.46 3.48
C ILE A 210 4.73 -14.78 2.15
N TYR A 211 5.45 -15.88 2.16
CA TYR A 211 6.12 -16.45 1.00
C TYR A 211 5.49 -17.77 0.60
N GLN A 212 5.80 -18.17 -0.62
CA GLN A 212 5.52 -19.50 -1.13
C GLN A 212 6.66 -19.97 -2.03
N ILE A 213 7.01 -21.26 -1.93
CA ILE A 213 7.86 -21.86 -2.93
C ILE A 213 7.01 -22.16 -4.17
N THR A 214 7.55 -21.80 -5.34
CA THR A 214 6.89 -22.04 -6.63
C THR A 214 7.86 -22.67 -7.62
N TYR A 215 7.32 -23.35 -8.62
CA TYR A 215 8.02 -23.74 -9.84
C TYR A 215 7.63 -22.80 -10.98
N TYR A 216 8.46 -22.68 -11.99
CA TYR A 216 8.16 -21.92 -13.20
C TYR A 216 7.91 -22.88 -14.36
N GLU A 217 6.69 -22.91 -14.85
CA GLU A 217 6.25 -23.81 -15.90
C GLU A 217 5.32 -23.09 -16.89
N LYS A 218 5.59 -23.25 -18.20
CA LYS A 218 4.73 -22.69 -19.27
C LYS A 218 4.37 -21.20 -19.09
N GLY A 219 5.38 -20.41 -18.68
CA GLY A 219 5.22 -18.96 -18.53
C GLY A 219 4.55 -18.49 -17.23
N ARG A 220 4.27 -19.37 -16.26
CA ARG A 220 3.63 -19.03 -14.99
C ARG A 220 4.31 -19.70 -13.80
N PHE A 221 4.16 -19.09 -12.64
CA PHE A 221 4.55 -19.69 -11.37
C PHE A 221 3.42 -20.55 -10.82
N ILE A 222 3.74 -21.78 -10.46
CA ILE A 222 2.81 -22.75 -9.84
C ILE A 222 3.27 -23.09 -8.42
N PRO A 223 2.35 -23.28 -7.45
CA PRO A 223 2.69 -23.61 -6.07
C PRO A 223 3.45 -24.93 -5.94
N ALA A 224 4.58 -24.91 -5.21
CA ALA A 224 5.35 -26.10 -4.85
C ALA A 224 5.28 -26.46 -3.35
N SER A 225 4.74 -25.56 -2.53
CA SER A 225 4.58 -25.74 -1.08
C SER A 225 3.27 -25.16 -0.59
N TYR A 226 2.98 -25.33 0.71
CA TYR A 226 2.04 -24.43 1.39
C TYR A 226 2.68 -23.04 1.53
N PRO A 227 1.89 -21.97 1.54
CA PRO A 227 2.39 -20.64 1.87
C PRO A 227 2.84 -20.61 3.34
N PHE A 228 3.83 -19.79 3.63
CA PHE A 228 4.36 -19.65 4.97
C PHE A 228 4.73 -18.20 5.30
N ARG A 229 4.55 -17.83 6.56
CA ARG A 229 5.07 -16.59 7.10
C ARG A 229 6.45 -16.87 7.70
N LEU A 230 7.42 -16.07 7.29
CA LEU A 230 8.73 -16.09 7.88
C LEU A 230 8.76 -15.09 9.04
N ASP A 231 9.03 -15.57 10.25
CA ASP A 231 9.33 -14.75 11.42
C ASP A 231 10.87 -14.65 11.62
N ASN A 232 11.33 -13.90 12.61
CA ASN A 232 12.78 -13.73 12.80
C ASN A 232 13.50 -15.07 13.11
N THR A 233 12.82 -16.02 13.76
CA THR A 233 13.40 -17.27 14.26
C THR A 233 12.66 -18.53 13.84
N SER A 234 11.51 -18.38 13.18
CA SER A 234 10.61 -19.51 12.86
C SER A 234 9.90 -19.34 11.53
N ILE A 235 9.41 -20.44 11.01
CA ILE A 235 8.58 -20.51 9.82
C ILE A 235 7.21 -21.02 10.24
N HIS A 236 6.17 -20.22 10.00
CA HIS A 236 4.78 -20.61 10.23
C HIS A 236 4.11 -20.94 8.90
N PHE A 237 3.74 -22.21 8.72
CA PHE A 237 3.02 -22.66 7.53
C PHE A 237 1.51 -22.50 7.69
N PHE A 238 0.86 -22.04 6.65
CA PHE A 238 -0.60 -22.00 6.55
C PHE A 238 -1.11 -23.33 5.98
N HIS A 239 -1.21 -24.32 6.87
CA HIS A 239 -1.83 -25.61 6.58
C HIS A 239 -3.30 -25.54 6.98
N PRO A 240 -4.25 -25.49 6.01
CA PRO A 240 -5.66 -25.40 6.35
C PRO A 240 -6.13 -26.69 7.06
N ASP A 241 -6.58 -26.55 8.30
CA ASP A 241 -7.20 -27.65 9.05
C ASP A 241 -8.67 -27.79 8.62
N LYS A 242 -8.93 -28.74 7.72
CA LYS A 242 -10.28 -28.99 7.18
C LYS A 242 -11.21 -29.70 8.17
N GLN A 243 -10.70 -30.20 9.29
CA GLN A 243 -11.51 -30.80 10.35
C GLN A 243 -11.97 -29.75 11.37
N LYS A 244 -11.29 -28.61 11.43
CA LYS A 244 -11.61 -27.52 12.32
C LYS A 244 -12.01 -26.28 11.51
N ASN A 245 -13.29 -25.97 11.55
CA ASN A 245 -13.84 -24.83 10.87
C ASN A 245 -14.02 -23.64 11.83
N VAL A 246 -13.74 -22.45 11.33
CA VAL A 246 -13.94 -21.20 12.05
C VAL A 246 -14.90 -20.28 11.29
N ARG A 247 -15.62 -19.47 12.06
CA ARG A 247 -16.45 -18.39 11.52
C ARG A 247 -15.61 -17.13 11.37
N VAL A 248 -15.63 -16.50 10.20
CA VAL A 248 -14.87 -15.30 9.94
C VAL A 248 -15.78 -14.14 9.52
N LYS A 249 -15.54 -12.96 10.10
CA LYS A 249 -16.17 -11.71 9.70
C LYS A 249 -15.16 -10.86 8.95
N LEU A 250 -15.47 -10.54 7.69
CA LEU A 250 -14.58 -9.84 6.78
C LEU A 250 -15.17 -8.47 6.44
N ASN A 251 -14.38 -7.44 6.55
CA ASN A 251 -14.79 -6.08 6.21
C ASN A 251 -13.84 -5.38 5.24
N ARG A 252 -12.73 -6.08 4.83
CA ARG A 252 -11.70 -5.48 4.00
C ARG A 252 -11.02 -6.52 3.11
N LYS A 253 -10.56 -6.11 1.91
CA LYS A 253 -9.86 -6.98 0.93
C LYS A 253 -8.39 -6.60 0.71
N PHE A 254 -7.91 -5.51 1.32
CA PHE A 254 -6.57 -4.96 1.17
C PHE A 254 -6.08 -4.35 2.49
N PRO A 255 -4.77 -4.31 2.79
CA PRO A 255 -4.24 -3.70 4.02
C PRO A 255 -4.65 -2.23 4.19
N ASP A 256 -4.83 -1.78 5.42
CA ASP A 256 -5.33 -0.44 5.75
C ASP A 256 -4.22 0.60 6.05
N TRP A 257 -2.97 0.21 6.01
CA TRP A 257 -1.84 1.01 6.49
C TRP A 257 -1.72 2.41 5.83
N ARG A 258 -2.14 2.56 4.55
CA ARG A 258 -2.18 3.86 3.88
C ARG A 258 -3.38 4.69 4.29
N VAL A 259 -4.52 4.05 4.38
CA VAL A 259 -5.80 4.74 4.60
C VAL A 259 -6.04 5.05 6.06
N LYS A 260 -5.45 4.27 6.98
CA LYS A 260 -5.63 4.44 8.41
C LYS A 260 -5.30 5.86 8.89
N GLY A 261 -4.21 6.45 8.41
CA GLY A 261 -3.83 7.82 8.73
C GLY A 261 -4.86 8.85 8.26
N HIS A 262 -5.45 8.65 7.07
CA HIS A 262 -6.50 9.53 6.56
C HIS A 262 -7.81 9.36 7.32
N MET A 263 -8.17 8.14 7.74
CA MET A 263 -9.38 7.92 8.54
C MET A 263 -9.23 8.46 9.97
N GLN A 264 -8.01 8.52 10.50
CA GLN A 264 -7.74 9.12 11.80
C GLN A 264 -8.01 10.63 11.84
N THR A 265 -7.96 11.34 10.70
CA THR A 265 -8.31 12.76 10.65
C THR A 265 -9.77 13.04 11.00
N ALA A 266 -10.63 12.03 10.91
CA ALA A 266 -12.03 12.14 11.33
C ALA A 266 -12.24 12.10 12.86
N ILE A 267 -11.25 11.68 13.65
CA ILE A 267 -11.40 11.58 15.11
C ILE A 267 -11.71 12.96 15.71
N GLY A 268 -12.75 13.03 16.54
CA GLY A 268 -13.22 14.28 17.14
C GLY A 268 -14.11 15.12 16.22
N ALA A 269 -14.28 14.74 14.97
CA ALA A 269 -15.18 15.45 14.06
C ALA A 269 -16.63 15.41 14.57
N ARG A 270 -17.34 16.54 14.38
CA ARG A 270 -18.74 16.72 14.77
C ARG A 270 -19.59 16.92 13.54
N ILE A 271 -20.73 16.24 13.50
CA ILE A 271 -21.79 16.47 12.52
C ILE A 271 -22.94 17.14 13.25
N GLU A 272 -23.31 18.33 12.77
CA GLU A 272 -24.28 19.19 13.43
C GLU A 272 -25.35 19.63 12.43
N GLY A 273 -26.59 19.73 12.89
CA GLY A 273 -27.72 20.25 12.14
C GLY A 273 -28.17 21.59 12.72
N ALA A 274 -28.50 22.57 11.86
CA ALA A 274 -28.99 23.88 12.26
C ALA A 274 -30.02 24.43 11.26
N ASN A 275 -30.83 25.39 11.68
CA ASN A 275 -31.71 26.16 10.80
C ASN A 275 -31.20 27.59 10.60
N LYS A 276 -30.27 28.06 11.43
CA LYS A 276 -29.55 29.32 11.27
C LYS A 276 -28.17 29.12 10.67
N ARG A 277 -27.75 30.03 9.79
CA ARG A 277 -26.46 29.93 9.08
C ARG A 277 -25.25 30.05 10.00
N ASP A 278 -25.38 30.76 11.11
CA ASP A 278 -24.34 30.97 12.12
C ASP A 278 -24.22 29.80 13.09
N PHE A 279 -25.05 28.76 12.94
CA PHE A 279 -25.11 27.59 13.83
C PHE A 279 -25.38 27.94 15.31
N SER A 280 -26.00 29.10 15.59
CA SER A 280 -26.37 29.48 16.98
C SER A 280 -27.46 28.57 17.58
N ASP A 281 -28.20 27.83 16.74
CA ASP A 281 -29.21 26.83 17.09
C ASP A 281 -28.75 25.39 16.79
N ALA A 282 -27.45 25.15 16.72
CA ALA A 282 -26.89 23.84 16.33
C ALA A 282 -27.28 22.71 17.27
N THR A 283 -27.71 21.60 16.70
CA THR A 283 -27.90 20.33 17.38
C THR A 283 -26.78 19.35 16.96
N LEU A 284 -26.09 18.75 17.92
CA LEU A 284 -25.12 17.72 17.67
C LEU A 284 -25.83 16.43 17.22
N LEU A 285 -25.57 15.97 16.00
CA LEU A 285 -26.16 14.77 15.41
C LEU A 285 -25.25 13.56 15.62
N HIS A 286 -23.94 13.77 15.52
CA HIS A 286 -22.94 12.72 15.74
C HIS A 286 -21.57 13.31 16.08
N GLN A 287 -20.79 12.55 16.84
CA GLN A 287 -19.37 12.82 17.07
C GLN A 287 -18.55 11.56 16.81
N VAL A 288 -17.50 11.67 16.02
CA VAL A 288 -16.57 10.58 15.74
C VAL A 288 -15.60 10.45 16.92
N VAL A 289 -15.77 9.43 17.75
CA VAL A 289 -14.97 9.25 18.98
C VAL A 289 -13.67 8.48 18.75
N ASP A 290 -13.65 7.57 17.77
CA ASP A 290 -12.52 6.71 17.42
C ASP A 290 -12.29 6.67 15.91
N THR A 291 -11.15 6.14 15.47
CA THR A 291 -10.89 5.87 14.06
C THR A 291 -12.02 4.99 13.49
N PRO A 292 -12.75 5.45 12.46
CA PRO A 292 -13.80 4.65 11.85
C PRO A 292 -13.26 3.28 11.38
N LYS A 293 -13.96 2.20 11.71
CA LYS A 293 -13.56 0.83 11.37
C LYS A 293 -13.93 0.43 9.95
N ILE A 294 -14.82 1.20 9.32
CA ILE A 294 -15.32 1.05 7.94
C ILE A 294 -15.40 2.43 7.30
N ASN A 295 -15.39 2.50 6.00
CA ASN A 295 -15.51 3.78 5.29
C ASN A 295 -16.94 4.34 5.30
N TYR A 296 -17.96 3.51 5.13
CA TYR A 296 -19.35 3.92 4.98
C TYR A 296 -20.09 3.92 6.32
N ASN A 297 -20.23 5.09 6.95
CA ASN A 297 -20.81 5.24 8.30
C ASN A 297 -22.19 5.84 8.19
N VAL A 298 -23.21 5.09 8.65
CA VAL A 298 -24.62 5.51 8.66
C VAL A 298 -25.01 5.93 10.07
N ILE A 299 -25.64 7.09 10.20
CA ILE A 299 -26.19 7.64 11.44
C ILE A 299 -27.70 7.79 11.25
N PHE A 300 -28.48 7.13 12.07
CA PHE A 300 -29.93 7.28 12.10
C PHE A 300 -30.29 8.42 13.04
N LEU A 301 -31.16 9.32 12.59
CA LEU A 301 -31.61 10.46 13.36
C LEU A 301 -32.97 10.20 13.98
N PRO A 302 -33.30 10.87 15.12
CA PRO A 302 -34.63 10.82 15.69
C PRO A 302 -35.71 11.26 14.69
N GLU A 303 -36.93 10.73 14.87
CA GLU A 303 -38.06 11.16 14.06
C GLU A 303 -38.26 12.68 14.13
N ASN A 304 -38.66 13.28 13.00
CA ASN A 304 -38.87 14.73 12.85
C ASN A 304 -37.60 15.60 12.98
N SER A 305 -36.39 15.02 12.84
CA SER A 305 -35.16 15.81 12.73
C SER A 305 -35.22 16.70 11.49
N ARG A 306 -35.28 18.04 11.69
CA ARG A 306 -35.45 19.01 10.59
C ARG A 306 -34.40 20.09 10.67
N PHE A 307 -33.61 20.18 9.59
CA PHE A 307 -32.50 21.14 9.47
C PHE A 307 -32.42 21.72 8.07
N ARG A 308 -32.03 22.99 7.96
CA ARG A 308 -31.63 23.61 6.70
C ARG A 308 -30.16 23.36 6.37
N TYR A 309 -29.32 23.39 7.42
CA TYR A 309 -27.86 23.25 7.30
C TYR A 309 -27.39 21.99 7.99
N ILE A 310 -26.49 21.26 7.33
CA ILE A 310 -25.73 20.16 7.94
C ILE A 310 -24.26 20.50 7.82
N ARG A 311 -23.56 20.49 8.97
CA ARG A 311 -22.14 20.80 9.05
C ARG A 311 -21.34 19.57 9.47
N TYR A 312 -20.24 19.30 8.76
CA TYR A 312 -19.17 18.42 9.20
C TYR A 312 -17.99 19.29 9.58
N LYS A 313 -17.56 19.26 10.84
CA LYS A 313 -16.45 20.06 11.35
C LYS A 313 -15.42 19.14 12.01
N VAL A 314 -14.15 19.20 11.57
CA VAL A 314 -13.06 18.50 12.23
C VAL A 314 -12.63 19.25 13.51
N ASN A 315 -11.95 18.56 14.41
CA ASN A 315 -11.39 19.21 15.60
C ASN A 315 -10.17 20.08 15.22
N ASP A 316 -9.75 20.93 16.16
CA ASP A 316 -8.67 21.91 15.92
C ASP A 316 -7.27 21.29 15.77
N GLU A 317 -7.13 19.98 15.93
CA GLU A 317 -5.87 19.25 15.74
C GLU A 317 -5.76 18.60 14.37
N HIS A 318 -6.88 18.40 13.68
CA HIS A 318 -6.96 17.66 12.42
C HIS A 318 -7.28 18.55 11.21
N ILE A 319 -6.79 18.11 10.05
CA ILE A 319 -7.18 18.63 8.74
C ILE A 319 -8.45 17.93 8.27
N LEU A 320 -9.22 18.56 7.39
CA LEU A 320 -10.41 17.96 6.81
C LEU A 320 -10.06 17.14 5.58
N GLU A 321 -10.38 15.82 5.61
CA GLU A 321 -10.30 14.91 4.47
C GLU A 321 -11.59 14.07 4.43
N LEU A 322 -12.56 14.50 3.61
CA LEU A 322 -13.90 13.94 3.55
C LEU A 322 -14.25 13.54 2.11
N ALA A 323 -14.64 12.28 1.93
CA ALA A 323 -15.07 11.76 0.63
C ALA A 323 -16.58 11.96 0.40
N GLU A 324 -17.41 11.77 1.44
CA GLU A 324 -18.85 11.93 1.27
C GLU A 324 -19.52 12.43 2.56
N LEU A 325 -20.47 13.33 2.40
CA LEU A 325 -21.47 13.71 3.41
C LEU A 325 -22.83 13.73 2.74
N GLY A 326 -23.65 12.74 3.00
CA GLY A 326 -24.99 12.61 2.43
C GLY A 326 -26.06 12.61 3.50
N THR A 327 -27.24 13.19 3.20
CA THR A 327 -28.43 13.10 4.05
C THR A 327 -29.58 12.48 3.28
N TYR A 328 -30.43 11.73 3.98
CA TYR A 328 -31.44 10.91 3.36
C TYR A 328 -32.81 11.10 4.01
N LYS A 329 -33.87 10.96 3.19
CA LYS A 329 -35.28 11.08 3.59
C LYS A 329 -35.78 9.86 4.36
N ASP A 330 -35.04 8.75 4.26
CA ASP A 330 -35.44 7.44 4.80
C ASP A 330 -34.26 6.75 5.53
N THR A 331 -34.59 5.73 6.30
CA THR A 331 -33.62 4.90 7.02
C THR A 331 -33.00 3.81 6.17
N LEU A 332 -33.48 3.60 4.93
CA LEU A 332 -32.90 2.65 3.98
C LEU A 332 -31.73 3.26 3.21
N VAL A 333 -31.47 4.57 3.40
CA VAL A 333 -30.36 5.31 2.75
C VAL A 333 -30.48 5.29 1.21
N GLN A 334 -31.71 5.42 0.69
CA GLN A 334 -32.00 5.33 -0.75
C GLN A 334 -32.37 6.69 -1.37
N ASN A 335 -33.10 7.52 -0.63
CA ASN A 335 -33.62 8.79 -1.11
C ASN A 335 -32.78 9.96 -0.58
N LYS A 336 -31.67 10.27 -1.28
CA LYS A 336 -30.74 11.33 -0.90
C LYS A 336 -31.34 12.73 -1.10
N TRP A 337 -31.14 13.62 -0.15
CA TRP A 337 -31.34 15.04 -0.33
C TRP A 337 -30.17 15.65 -1.10
N GLN A 338 -30.48 16.52 -2.07
CA GLN A 338 -29.45 17.29 -2.78
C GLN A 338 -29.36 18.69 -2.18
N PRO A 339 -28.18 19.11 -1.69
CA PRO A 339 -27.98 20.47 -1.20
C PRO A 339 -28.04 21.46 -2.39
N VAL A 340 -28.61 22.63 -2.16
CA VAL A 340 -28.58 23.73 -3.16
C VAL A 340 -27.23 24.41 -3.19
N LYS A 341 -26.43 24.30 -2.10
CA LYS A 341 -25.10 24.84 -1.99
C LYS A 341 -24.24 24.02 -1.05
N ILE A 342 -22.95 23.89 -1.38
CA ILE A 342 -21.92 23.33 -0.52
C ILE A 342 -20.91 24.43 -0.23
N GLU A 343 -20.58 24.64 1.05
CA GLU A 343 -19.71 25.73 1.52
C GLU A 343 -18.62 25.19 2.46
N THR A 344 -17.57 25.96 2.60
CA THR A 344 -16.49 25.74 3.59
C THR A 344 -16.12 27.09 4.21
N ASP A 345 -15.39 27.06 5.31
CA ASP A 345 -14.93 28.24 6.05
C ASP A 345 -13.65 28.88 5.46
N THR A 346 -13.23 28.42 4.28
CA THR A 346 -12.06 28.93 3.55
C THR A 346 -12.50 29.56 2.24
N ILE A 347 -11.88 30.70 1.88
CA ILE A 347 -12.09 31.31 0.56
C ILE A 347 -11.40 30.42 -0.47
N LEU A 348 -12.17 29.88 -1.42
CA LEU A 348 -11.69 28.96 -2.43
C LEU A 348 -11.51 29.65 -3.79
N LEU A 349 -10.47 29.27 -4.51
CA LEU A 349 -10.34 29.53 -5.93
C LEU A 349 -11.34 28.66 -6.73
N ARG A 350 -11.59 29.02 -7.98
CA ARG A 350 -12.56 28.32 -8.84
C ARG A 350 -12.30 26.81 -8.94
N GLU A 351 -11.04 26.42 -9.07
CA GLU A 351 -10.64 24.99 -9.13
C GLU A 351 -10.88 24.23 -7.82
N GLU A 352 -10.77 24.92 -6.70
CA GLU A 352 -11.01 24.33 -5.38
C GLU A 352 -12.50 24.16 -5.10
N LEU A 353 -13.35 25.03 -5.67
CA LEU A 353 -14.82 24.91 -5.61
C LEU A 353 -15.30 23.63 -6.31
N GLU A 354 -14.67 23.24 -7.43
CA GLU A 354 -14.98 21.96 -8.08
C GLU A 354 -14.57 20.78 -7.20
N LYS A 355 -13.43 20.85 -6.55
CA LYS A 355 -13.00 19.79 -5.58
C LYS A 355 -13.93 19.69 -4.38
N LEU A 356 -14.56 20.79 -3.96
CA LEU A 356 -15.51 20.76 -2.84
C LEU A 356 -16.76 19.94 -3.15
N LYS A 357 -17.14 19.82 -4.42
CA LYS A 357 -18.29 18.98 -4.83
C LYS A 357 -18.09 17.49 -4.53
N ALA A 358 -16.83 17.04 -4.41
CA ALA A 358 -16.49 15.67 -4.05
C ALA A 358 -17.11 15.21 -2.72
N VAL A 359 -17.50 16.12 -1.83
CA VAL A 359 -18.15 15.74 -0.56
C VAL A 359 -19.59 15.27 -0.71
N ASN A 360 -20.20 15.36 -1.92
CA ASN A 360 -21.58 14.95 -2.13
C ASN A 360 -21.84 14.44 -3.56
N ASP A 361 -20.86 13.80 -4.21
CA ASP A 361 -20.91 13.35 -5.60
C ASP A 361 -21.20 11.85 -5.79
N ASP A 362 -21.40 11.10 -4.69
CA ASP A 362 -21.61 9.65 -4.65
C ASP A 362 -20.40 8.81 -5.12
N ASP A 363 -19.24 9.45 -5.34
CA ASP A 363 -17.97 8.76 -5.58
C ASP A 363 -17.17 8.66 -4.28
N TRP A 364 -17.12 7.47 -3.70
CA TRP A 364 -16.47 7.25 -2.39
C TRP A 364 -14.95 7.37 -2.41
N VAL A 365 -14.32 7.52 -3.58
CA VAL A 365 -12.87 7.65 -3.77
C VAL A 365 -12.45 9.11 -3.96
N SER A 366 -13.30 9.91 -4.61
CA SER A 366 -13.13 11.35 -4.65
C SER A 366 -13.18 11.93 -3.23
N PHE A 367 -12.47 13.01 -2.95
CA PHE A 367 -12.51 13.63 -1.63
C PHE A 367 -12.12 15.10 -1.70
N TYR A 368 -12.69 15.88 -0.81
CA TYR A 368 -12.26 17.24 -0.53
C TYR A 368 -11.23 17.22 0.61
N LYS A 369 -10.16 18.00 0.43
CA LYS A 369 -9.12 18.19 1.44
C LYS A 369 -8.97 19.68 1.73
N ASN A 370 -9.06 20.04 3.03
CA ASN A 370 -8.69 21.34 3.52
C ASN A 370 -7.54 21.17 4.54
N ILE A 371 -6.39 21.80 4.24
CA ILE A 371 -5.17 21.71 5.08
C ILE A 371 -5.26 22.53 6.36
N ARG A 372 -6.24 23.43 6.46
CA ARG A 372 -6.50 24.23 7.66
C ARG A 372 -7.13 23.32 8.72
N LYS A 373 -6.53 23.26 9.87
CA LYS A 373 -7.05 22.53 11.05
C LYS A 373 -8.33 23.18 11.55
N GLY A 374 -9.24 22.36 12.08
CA GLY A 374 -10.53 22.83 12.58
C GLY A 374 -11.51 23.29 11.50
N SER A 375 -11.22 23.04 10.22
CA SER A 375 -12.07 23.46 9.10
C SER A 375 -13.38 22.67 9.04
N GLU A 376 -14.33 23.21 8.27
CA GLU A 376 -15.68 22.65 8.14
C GLU A 376 -16.19 22.64 6.70
N VAL A 377 -17.16 21.77 6.46
CA VAL A 377 -18.00 21.74 5.26
C VAL A 377 -19.45 21.84 5.68
N VAL A 378 -20.23 22.64 4.96
CA VAL A 378 -21.66 22.88 5.21
C VAL A 378 -22.48 22.57 3.98
N LEU A 379 -23.49 21.74 4.13
CA LEU A 379 -24.54 21.50 3.14
C LEU A 379 -25.74 22.41 3.45
N ASP A 380 -26.12 23.33 2.52
CA ASP A 380 -27.33 24.16 2.61
C ASP A 380 -28.42 23.61 1.70
N TYR A 381 -29.56 23.26 2.25
CA TYR A 381 -30.74 22.77 1.51
C TYR A 381 -31.70 23.89 1.08
N GLY A 382 -31.36 25.17 1.33
CA GLY A 382 -32.21 26.33 1.01
C GLY A 382 -33.42 26.50 1.92
N LYS A 383 -33.90 25.41 2.52
CA LYS A 383 -35.04 25.35 3.45
C LYS A 383 -34.84 24.21 4.44
N SER A 384 -35.58 24.24 5.57
CA SER A 384 -35.60 23.15 6.53
C SER A 384 -36.20 21.88 5.90
N VAL A 385 -35.43 20.79 5.92
CA VAL A 385 -35.83 19.47 5.39
C VAL A 385 -35.81 18.41 6.48
N THR A 386 -36.67 17.40 6.37
CA THR A 386 -36.68 16.26 7.29
C THR A 386 -35.62 15.25 6.88
N ILE A 387 -34.74 14.89 7.81
CA ILE A 387 -33.62 13.98 7.60
C ILE A 387 -33.79 12.78 8.52
N SER A 388 -33.90 11.58 7.94
CA SER A 388 -34.04 10.33 8.69
C SER A 388 -32.70 9.64 8.94
N SER A 389 -31.75 9.81 8.01
CA SER A 389 -30.39 9.29 8.19
C SER A 389 -29.38 10.18 7.47
N LEU A 390 -28.15 10.08 7.89
CA LEU A 390 -27.00 10.70 7.24
C LEU A 390 -25.87 9.69 7.07
N VAL A 391 -25.04 9.91 6.07
CA VAL A 391 -23.85 9.13 5.80
C VAL A 391 -22.64 10.05 5.80
N TYR A 392 -21.57 9.63 6.44
CA TYR A 392 -20.26 10.24 6.22
C TYR A 392 -19.24 9.19 5.81
N ILE A 393 -18.37 9.54 4.88
CA ILE A 393 -17.29 8.70 4.38
C ILE A 393 -16.00 9.52 4.50
N PRO A 394 -15.10 9.20 5.43
CA PRO A 394 -13.76 9.79 5.46
C PRO A 394 -13.00 9.43 4.18
N ARG A 395 -11.95 10.18 3.86
CA ARG A 395 -11.02 9.78 2.80
C ARG A 395 -10.57 8.33 3.01
N ASN A 396 -10.71 7.52 1.95
CA ASN A 396 -10.46 6.08 1.98
C ASN A 396 -9.89 5.59 0.65
N ASP A 397 -9.71 4.26 0.51
CA ASP A 397 -9.17 3.58 -0.67
C ASP A 397 -10.18 2.65 -1.35
N ASP A 398 -11.46 2.69 -0.95
CA ASP A 398 -12.55 1.81 -1.40
C ASP A 398 -12.25 0.29 -1.33
N ASN A 399 -11.37 -0.11 -0.41
CA ASN A 399 -11.03 -1.52 -0.19
C ASN A 399 -11.82 -2.18 0.94
N TYR A 400 -12.79 -1.49 1.51
CA TYR A 400 -13.78 -2.07 2.43
C TYR A 400 -14.85 -2.86 1.67
N VAL A 401 -15.53 -3.76 2.39
CA VAL A 401 -16.69 -4.46 1.83
C VAL A 401 -17.77 -3.45 1.52
N ARG A 402 -18.21 -3.41 0.26
CA ARG A 402 -19.20 -2.48 -0.26
C ARG A 402 -20.53 -3.20 -0.51
N MET A 403 -21.62 -2.68 0.03
CA MET A 403 -22.96 -3.23 -0.21
C MET A 403 -23.27 -3.26 -1.70
N GLY A 404 -23.91 -4.35 -2.15
CA GLY A 404 -24.25 -4.57 -3.55
C GLY A 404 -23.17 -5.28 -4.38
N ASP A 405 -21.91 -5.25 -3.96
CA ASP A 405 -20.82 -5.93 -4.64
C ASP A 405 -20.82 -7.45 -4.36
N THR A 406 -20.31 -8.22 -5.31
CA THR A 406 -20.19 -9.67 -5.22
C THR A 406 -18.76 -10.06 -4.89
N TYR A 407 -18.60 -10.85 -3.84
CA TYR A 407 -17.31 -11.31 -3.32
C TYR A 407 -17.20 -12.82 -3.36
N GLU A 408 -15.97 -13.29 -3.53
CA GLU A 408 -15.58 -14.68 -3.40
C GLU A 408 -14.48 -14.79 -2.33
N LEU A 409 -14.65 -15.67 -1.37
CA LEU A 409 -13.60 -16.03 -0.44
C LEU A 409 -12.90 -17.31 -0.91
N LEU A 410 -11.56 -17.26 -0.97
CA LEU A 410 -10.73 -18.39 -1.29
C LEU A 410 -9.79 -18.70 -0.12
N TYR A 411 -9.38 -19.97 0.00
CA TYR A 411 -8.29 -20.40 0.86
C TYR A 411 -7.20 -21.08 0.02
N HIS A 412 -5.97 -21.06 0.52
CA HIS A 412 -4.85 -21.69 -0.17
C HIS A 412 -4.65 -23.15 0.28
N ASP A 413 -4.70 -24.10 -0.66
CA ASP A 413 -4.61 -25.56 -0.44
C ASP A 413 -3.27 -26.14 -0.92
N GLY A 414 -2.15 -25.53 -0.55
CA GLY A 414 -0.80 -26.00 -0.89
C GLY A 414 -0.57 -26.07 -2.40
N GLN A 415 -0.07 -27.17 -2.91
CA GLN A 415 0.19 -27.38 -4.35
C GLN A 415 -1.07 -27.26 -5.22
N ARG A 416 -2.25 -27.43 -4.64
CA ARG A 416 -3.53 -27.25 -5.35
C ARG A 416 -3.91 -25.78 -5.57
N GLY A 417 -3.15 -24.83 -5.00
CA GLY A 417 -3.39 -23.40 -5.11
C GLY A 417 -4.67 -22.94 -4.41
N TRP A 418 -5.26 -21.88 -4.94
CA TRP A 418 -6.45 -21.25 -4.37
C TRP A 418 -7.72 -22.07 -4.63
N ARG A 419 -8.53 -22.28 -3.59
CA ARG A 419 -9.81 -23.00 -3.61
C ARG A 419 -10.90 -22.11 -3.06
N THR A 420 -12.05 -22.09 -3.74
CA THR A 420 -13.18 -21.27 -3.32
C THR A 420 -13.88 -21.83 -2.07
N LEU A 421 -14.30 -20.94 -1.18
CA LEU A 421 -15.20 -21.19 -0.05
C LEU A 421 -16.61 -20.68 -0.31
N GLY A 422 -16.83 -20.07 -1.47
CA GLY A 422 -18.13 -19.60 -1.91
C GLY A 422 -18.19 -18.11 -2.23
N TRP A 423 -19.32 -17.73 -2.79
CA TRP A 423 -19.62 -16.39 -3.27
C TRP A 423 -20.73 -15.77 -2.42
N GLN A 424 -20.63 -14.47 -2.14
CA GLN A 424 -21.67 -13.71 -1.45
C GLN A 424 -21.84 -12.34 -2.07
N LYS A 425 -23.10 -11.89 -2.24
CA LYS A 425 -23.40 -10.49 -2.49
C LYS A 425 -23.50 -9.77 -1.14
N ALA A 426 -22.71 -8.72 -0.95
CA ALA A 426 -22.68 -7.99 0.30
C ALA A 426 -24.01 -7.24 0.52
N VAL A 427 -24.67 -7.51 1.63
CA VAL A 427 -25.88 -6.81 2.10
C VAL A 427 -25.58 -5.83 3.23
N SER A 428 -24.35 -5.80 3.69
CA SER A 428 -23.82 -4.88 4.71
C SER A 428 -22.36 -4.56 4.43
N SER A 429 -21.72 -3.74 5.26
CA SER A 429 -20.29 -3.43 5.21
C SER A 429 -19.39 -4.57 5.69
N SER A 430 -19.92 -5.78 5.85
CA SER A 430 -19.15 -6.98 6.22
C SER A 430 -19.76 -8.23 5.61
N LEU A 431 -18.90 -9.24 5.42
CA LEU A 431 -19.28 -10.59 4.98
C LEU A 431 -19.04 -11.57 6.09
N MET A 432 -19.89 -12.61 6.19
CA MET A 432 -19.74 -13.69 7.14
C MET A 432 -19.56 -15.01 6.39
N TYR A 433 -18.50 -15.75 6.69
CA TYR A 433 -18.27 -17.10 6.19
C TYR A 433 -18.17 -18.07 7.37
N GLU A 434 -18.95 -19.17 7.35
CA GLU A 434 -19.12 -20.05 8.51
C GLU A 434 -18.13 -21.23 8.51
N ASN A 435 -17.76 -21.74 7.35
CA ASN A 435 -17.00 -23.01 7.24
C ASN A 435 -15.60 -22.75 6.66
N VAL A 436 -14.84 -21.87 7.28
CA VAL A 436 -13.48 -21.56 6.86
C VAL A 436 -12.51 -22.49 7.58
N PRO A 437 -11.63 -23.23 6.88
CA PRO A 437 -10.62 -24.05 7.52
C PRO A 437 -9.73 -23.23 8.43
N ASP A 438 -9.48 -23.69 9.67
CA ASP A 438 -8.57 -23.02 10.58
C ASP A 438 -7.14 -23.02 10.03
N ASN A 439 -6.31 -22.06 10.44
CA ASN A 439 -4.93 -21.88 9.97
C ASN A 439 -4.79 -21.76 8.43
N ALA A 440 -5.80 -21.28 7.74
CA ALA A 440 -5.77 -21.08 6.30
C ALA A 440 -5.24 -19.67 5.94
N LEU A 441 -4.44 -19.59 4.86
CA LEU A 441 -4.24 -18.32 4.16
C LEU A 441 -5.47 -18.06 3.29
N LEU A 442 -6.04 -16.88 3.39
CA LEU A 442 -7.29 -16.47 2.78
C LEU A 442 -7.07 -15.36 1.75
N TRP A 443 -7.96 -15.28 0.78
CA TRP A 443 -8.01 -14.23 -0.22
C TRP A 443 -9.46 -13.86 -0.51
N LEU A 444 -9.83 -12.60 -0.25
CA LEU A 444 -11.15 -12.06 -0.55
C LEU A 444 -11.08 -11.30 -1.87
N ARG A 445 -11.79 -11.80 -2.89
CA ARG A 445 -11.90 -11.17 -4.20
C ARG A 445 -13.20 -10.39 -4.31
N ASN A 446 -13.14 -9.22 -4.95
CA ASN A 446 -14.32 -8.46 -5.34
C ASN A 446 -14.50 -8.56 -6.86
N HIS A 447 -15.51 -9.30 -7.31
CA HIS A 447 -15.80 -9.52 -8.73
C HIS A 447 -16.55 -8.36 -9.39
N THR A 448 -17.05 -7.39 -8.63
CA THR A 448 -17.74 -6.21 -9.16
C THR A 448 -16.74 -5.10 -9.49
N ARG A 449 -15.78 -4.82 -8.59
CA ARG A 449 -14.81 -3.72 -8.75
C ARG A 449 -13.44 -4.02 -8.12
N GLY A 450 -12.97 -5.27 -8.26
CA GLY A 450 -11.71 -5.73 -7.69
C GLY A 450 -10.49 -5.19 -8.45
N LYS A 451 -9.63 -4.45 -7.78
CA LYS A 451 -8.33 -4.01 -8.29
C LYS A 451 -7.20 -4.25 -7.30
N GLU A 452 -7.41 -3.89 -6.05
CA GLU A 452 -6.44 -4.06 -4.96
C GLU A 452 -6.95 -5.13 -4.01
N GLU A 453 -6.28 -6.28 -3.99
CA GLU A 453 -6.61 -7.43 -3.14
C GLU A 453 -5.31 -8.02 -2.60
N ARG A 454 -5.32 -8.51 -1.35
CA ARG A 454 -4.18 -9.18 -0.75
C ARG A 454 -4.61 -10.41 0.02
N ALA A 455 -3.72 -11.38 0.06
CA ALA A 455 -3.89 -12.52 0.95
C ALA A 455 -3.72 -12.08 2.41
N PHE A 456 -4.52 -12.69 3.28
CA PHE A 456 -4.54 -12.44 4.72
C PHE A 456 -4.78 -13.76 5.46
N TYR A 457 -4.57 -13.75 6.76
CA TYR A 457 -5.04 -14.83 7.63
C TYR A 457 -5.98 -14.28 8.69
N TYR A 458 -6.71 -15.16 9.34
CA TYR A 458 -7.68 -14.79 10.36
C TYR A 458 -7.25 -15.32 11.72
N GLU A 459 -7.02 -14.46 12.66
CA GLU A 459 -6.52 -14.81 13.98
C GLU A 459 -7.15 -13.91 15.05
N HIS A 460 -7.55 -14.49 16.18
CA HIS A 460 -8.20 -13.78 17.30
C HIS A 460 -9.38 -12.90 16.87
N GLY A 461 -10.21 -13.37 15.94
CA GLY A 461 -11.38 -12.65 15.45
C GLY A 461 -11.08 -11.48 14.50
N LYS A 462 -9.86 -11.40 13.93
CA LYS A 462 -9.42 -10.30 13.07
C LYS A 462 -8.79 -10.78 11.76
N GLN A 463 -9.00 -10.00 10.69
CA GLN A 463 -8.21 -10.12 9.46
C GLN A 463 -6.82 -9.52 9.68
N ILE A 464 -5.79 -10.28 9.38
CA ILE A 464 -4.39 -9.85 9.50
C ILE A 464 -3.74 -9.88 8.11
N PHE A 465 -3.36 -8.70 7.64
CA PHE A 465 -2.56 -8.51 6.44
C PHE A 465 -1.10 -8.31 6.85
N PRO A 466 -0.21 -9.25 6.57
CA PRO A 466 1.19 -9.22 7.01
C PRO A 466 2.05 -8.20 6.23
#